data_d55f01449407f4ea49fa2acf95e6d3c8
#
_entry.id   d55f01449407f4ea49fa2acf95e6d3c8
#
_cell.length_a   1.000
_cell.length_b   1.000
_cell.length_c   1.000
_cell.angle_alpha   90.00
_cell.angle_beta   90.00
_cell.angle_gamma   90.00
#
_symmetry.space_group_name_H-M   'P 1'
#
loop_
_entity.id
_entity.type
_entity.pdbx_description
1 polymer ?
#
loop_
_entity_poly.entity_id
_entity_poly.type
_entity_poly.pdbx_seq_one_letter_code
_entity_poly.pdbx_strand_id
1 'polypeptide(L)'
;IEDNGLFRLYYRGSANNPLGNDRHTQDNPMTVCYAESRDGVNWTRPNLGLVEFRGSKDNNILWMGQEALAFAPFLDTNPAAPASERFKATAATVIPGRKQYALVGFVSPDGKRWTKIGDHSIIPDDTTNVFDSQNVSFWDPTRNKYVTFYRAQKSGTRWTKFAESADFAHWPKESIQWFDYLGAPLEQLYTCAARPYPRAPHIYVGFPNRYQPHRTSPQQPGPDMNKGINDAVFMSSRDGVHWDRRFLESFLRPGRDPLNWTDRNNYVAAGLLQTGPDEISVYFNQNYRSPTAHLRRGVLRLDGMVSVSAGYRGGEFVTKPFTFTGDTLSLNFETSAAGSIRLELQDQHGNPISGYELETFPPLWGDHIDHVVTWTANPRWGTSLKKLEGTPIRLRVVLRDADLYSLQFRQAEPAKP
;
A
#
# COMPACT_ATOMS: atom_id res chain seq x y z
N ILE A 1 -6.70 5.84 -6.08
CA ILE A 1 -6.35 7.20 -5.60
C ILE A 1 -7.61 7.81 -5.02
N GLU A 2 -7.50 8.42 -3.84
CA GLU A 2 -8.54 9.30 -3.29
C GLU A 2 -8.13 10.76 -3.55
N ASP A 3 -9.08 11.60 -3.93
CA ASP A 3 -8.87 12.98 -4.25
C ASP A 3 -10.14 13.80 -3.94
N ASN A 4 -10.18 14.47 -2.78
CA ASN A 4 -11.29 15.29 -2.31
C ASN A 4 -12.66 14.57 -2.32
N GLY A 5 -12.69 13.37 -1.77
CA GLY A 5 -13.89 12.53 -1.68
C GLY A 5 -14.28 11.85 -3.01
N LEU A 6 -13.40 11.89 -4.01
CA LEU A 6 -13.54 11.13 -5.24
C LEU A 6 -12.49 10.02 -5.29
N PHE A 7 -12.92 8.78 -5.29
CA PHE A 7 -12.08 7.62 -5.53
C PHE A 7 -11.92 7.42 -7.04
N ARG A 8 -10.67 7.27 -7.49
CA ARG A 8 -10.30 7.09 -8.89
C ARG A 8 -9.60 5.74 -9.07
N LEU A 9 -10.10 4.94 -9.99
CA LEU A 9 -9.54 3.64 -10.35
C LEU A 9 -8.97 3.70 -11.76
N TYR A 10 -7.70 3.35 -11.89
CA TYR A 10 -6.99 3.21 -13.15
C TYR A 10 -6.68 1.73 -13.35
N TYR A 11 -7.08 1.18 -14.46
CA TYR A 11 -6.91 -0.23 -14.72
C TYR A 11 -6.58 -0.51 -16.18
N ARG A 12 -5.88 -1.60 -16.41
CA ARG A 12 -5.59 -2.05 -17.76
C ARG A 12 -6.84 -2.65 -18.38
N GLY A 13 -7.26 -2.11 -19.53
CA GLY A 13 -8.21 -2.71 -20.43
C GLY A 13 -7.46 -3.43 -21.53
N SER A 14 -7.71 -4.72 -21.70
CA SER A 14 -7.27 -5.52 -22.84
C SER A 14 -8.18 -6.73 -22.92
N ALA A 15 -8.48 -7.20 -24.13
CA ALA A 15 -9.15 -8.49 -24.25
C ALA A 15 -8.18 -9.57 -23.80
N ASN A 16 -8.52 -10.30 -22.74
CA ASN A 16 -7.80 -11.52 -22.39
C ASN A 16 -8.01 -12.50 -23.55
N ASN A 17 -6.93 -12.87 -24.23
CA ASN A 17 -6.97 -14.00 -25.13
C ASN A 17 -7.02 -15.27 -24.26
N PRO A 18 -8.09 -16.06 -24.28
CA PRO A 18 -8.15 -17.32 -23.54
C PRO A 18 -7.08 -18.32 -23.95
N LEU A 19 -6.42 -18.11 -25.09
CA LEU A 19 -5.29 -18.91 -25.58
C LEU A 19 -3.94 -18.45 -25.03
N GLY A 20 -3.89 -17.54 -24.04
CA GLY A 20 -2.70 -17.24 -23.24
C GLY A 20 -1.65 -16.32 -23.87
N ASN A 21 -1.84 -15.90 -25.08
CA ASN A 21 -0.97 -14.91 -25.69
C ASN A 21 -1.43 -13.50 -25.28
N ASP A 22 -0.76 -12.90 -24.30
CA ASP A 22 -0.86 -11.46 -24.00
C ASP A 22 -0.32 -10.59 -25.16
N ARG A 23 -0.28 -11.13 -26.36
CA ARG A 23 0.18 -10.39 -27.53
C ARG A 23 -0.86 -9.34 -27.89
N HIS A 24 -0.49 -8.12 -27.62
CA HIS A 24 -1.24 -6.96 -28.09
C HIS A 24 -1.09 -6.90 -29.60
N THR A 25 -2.22 -6.93 -30.28
CA THR A 25 -2.29 -6.74 -31.72
C THR A 25 -2.85 -5.36 -32.01
N GLN A 26 -2.75 -4.91 -33.24
CA GLN A 26 -3.35 -3.65 -33.68
C GLN A 26 -4.89 -3.66 -33.43
N ASP A 27 -5.52 -4.83 -33.53
CA ASP A 27 -6.96 -4.99 -33.29
C ASP A 27 -7.33 -5.13 -31.80
N ASN A 28 -6.33 -5.35 -30.93
CA ASN A 28 -6.49 -5.49 -29.49
C ASN A 28 -5.37 -4.79 -28.73
N PRO A 29 -5.29 -3.46 -28.82
CA PRO A 29 -4.25 -2.70 -28.13
C PRO A 29 -4.44 -2.72 -26.61
N MET A 30 -3.34 -2.53 -25.89
CA MET A 30 -3.42 -2.22 -24.47
C MET A 30 -4.00 -0.84 -24.24
N THR A 31 -4.89 -0.74 -23.24
CA THR A 31 -5.50 0.53 -22.85
C THR A 31 -5.40 0.75 -21.35
N VAL A 32 -5.26 2.00 -20.95
CA VAL A 32 -5.53 2.46 -19.58
C VAL A 32 -6.96 2.93 -19.54
N CYS A 33 -7.77 2.28 -18.73
CA CYS A 33 -9.17 2.63 -18.50
C CYS A 33 -9.36 3.29 -17.14
N TYR A 34 -10.45 4.02 -17.00
CA TYR A 34 -10.79 4.80 -15.82
C TYR A 34 -12.18 4.46 -15.28
N ALA A 35 -12.30 4.44 -13.97
CA ALA A 35 -13.56 4.45 -13.26
C ALA A 35 -13.47 5.36 -12.03
N GLU A 36 -14.60 5.85 -11.56
CA GLU A 36 -14.68 6.72 -10.39
C GLU A 36 -15.82 6.29 -9.45
N SER A 37 -15.66 6.63 -8.16
CA SER A 37 -16.62 6.30 -7.10
C SER A 37 -16.61 7.39 -6.03
N ARG A 38 -17.76 7.54 -5.32
CA ARG A 38 -17.87 8.42 -4.16
C ARG A 38 -17.74 7.68 -2.82
N ASP A 39 -17.81 6.35 -2.85
CA ASP A 39 -17.79 5.50 -1.66
C ASP A 39 -16.73 4.37 -1.73
N GLY A 40 -16.02 4.25 -2.86
CA GLY A 40 -15.05 3.15 -3.08
C GLY A 40 -15.70 1.78 -3.31
N VAL A 41 -17.04 1.70 -3.36
CA VAL A 41 -17.82 0.47 -3.54
C VAL A 41 -18.56 0.47 -4.87
N ASN A 42 -19.29 1.55 -5.14
CA ASN A 42 -20.08 1.72 -6.35
C ASN A 42 -19.28 2.51 -7.38
N TRP A 43 -18.86 1.84 -8.46
CA TRP A 43 -17.98 2.41 -9.47
C TRP A 43 -18.72 2.70 -10.75
N THR A 44 -18.50 3.88 -11.31
CA THR A 44 -18.98 4.30 -12.62
C THR A 44 -17.83 4.40 -13.61
N ARG A 45 -18.12 4.13 -14.88
CA ARG A 45 -17.20 4.30 -16.01
C ARG A 45 -17.70 5.47 -16.85
N PRO A 46 -17.20 6.70 -16.62
CA PRO A 46 -17.67 7.85 -17.37
C PRO A 46 -17.23 7.76 -18.83
N ASN A 47 -18.06 8.27 -19.73
CA ASN A 47 -17.62 8.54 -21.07
C ASN A 47 -16.66 9.75 -21.07
N LEU A 48 -15.42 9.53 -21.46
CA LEU A 48 -14.36 10.53 -21.41
C LEU A 48 -14.16 11.25 -22.75
N GLY A 49 -14.52 10.63 -23.87
CA GLY A 49 -14.37 11.20 -25.19
C GLY A 49 -12.92 11.43 -25.64
N LEU A 50 -11.92 10.83 -24.95
CA LEU A 50 -10.49 11.14 -25.14
C LEU A 50 -9.85 10.30 -26.24
N VAL A 51 -10.10 9.00 -26.26
CA VAL A 51 -9.43 8.05 -27.13
C VAL A 51 -10.45 7.39 -28.04
N GLU A 52 -10.16 7.39 -29.34
CA GLU A 52 -10.94 6.64 -30.31
C GLU A 52 -10.56 5.16 -30.24
N PHE A 53 -11.56 4.30 -30.07
CA PHE A 53 -11.42 2.86 -30.06
C PHE A 53 -12.55 2.22 -30.86
N ARG A 54 -12.20 1.46 -31.90
CA ARG A 54 -13.14 0.77 -32.80
C ARG A 54 -14.21 1.72 -33.39
N GLY A 55 -13.79 2.90 -33.79
CA GLY A 55 -14.64 3.90 -34.46
C GLY A 55 -15.51 4.73 -33.51
N SER A 56 -15.31 4.64 -32.21
CA SER A 56 -16.07 5.43 -31.21
C SER A 56 -15.15 6.02 -30.14
N LYS A 57 -15.50 7.22 -29.68
CA LYS A 57 -14.94 7.85 -28.47
C LYS A 57 -15.84 7.73 -27.25
N ASP A 58 -16.96 7.03 -27.41
CA ASP A 58 -17.89 6.75 -26.30
C ASP A 58 -17.34 5.64 -25.41
N ASN A 59 -16.32 5.96 -24.64
CA ASN A 59 -15.61 5.03 -23.79
C ASN A 59 -14.88 5.74 -22.63
N ASN A 60 -14.35 4.95 -21.71
CA ASN A 60 -13.59 5.39 -20.54
C ASN A 60 -12.06 5.19 -20.65
N ILE A 61 -11.53 5.20 -21.87
CA ILE A 61 -10.11 5.00 -22.13
C ILE A 61 -9.36 6.34 -21.95
N LEU A 62 -8.28 6.31 -21.17
CA LEU A 62 -7.39 7.45 -20.95
C LEU A 62 -6.18 7.46 -21.88
N TRP A 63 -5.64 6.29 -22.14
CA TRP A 63 -4.41 6.09 -22.91
C TRP A 63 -4.44 4.76 -23.63
N MET A 64 -3.86 4.72 -24.83
CA MET A 64 -3.72 3.51 -25.62
C MET A 64 -2.28 3.39 -26.10
N GLY A 65 -1.68 2.22 -25.88
CA GLY A 65 -0.31 1.94 -26.27
C GLY A 65 0.41 1.04 -25.28
N GLN A 66 1.68 0.82 -25.51
CA GLN A 66 2.49 -0.13 -24.73
C GLN A 66 2.64 0.32 -23.27
N GLU A 67 2.64 1.62 -23.01
CA GLU A 67 2.70 2.19 -21.66
C GLU A 67 1.53 1.76 -20.77
N ALA A 68 0.41 1.36 -21.38
CA ALA A 68 -0.75 0.84 -20.64
C ALA A 68 -0.47 -0.50 -19.93
N LEU A 69 0.64 -1.18 -20.25
CA LEU A 69 1.01 -2.44 -19.58
C LEU A 69 1.15 -2.29 -18.07
N ALA A 70 1.78 -1.20 -17.62
CA ALA A 70 2.09 -0.98 -16.22
C ALA A 70 1.96 0.50 -15.83
N PHE A 71 0.88 1.15 -16.28
CA PHE A 71 0.60 2.53 -15.96
C PHE A 71 0.21 2.66 -14.48
N ALA A 72 1.01 3.39 -13.71
CA ALA A 72 0.86 3.52 -12.26
C ALA A 72 0.76 5.00 -11.84
N PRO A 73 -0.45 5.56 -11.76
CA PRO A 73 -0.65 6.95 -11.40
C PRO A 73 -0.64 7.17 -9.88
N PHE A 74 -0.35 8.41 -9.50
CA PHE A 74 -0.50 8.89 -8.12
C PHE A 74 -0.90 10.37 -8.12
N LEU A 75 -1.54 10.79 -7.02
CA LEU A 75 -1.76 12.19 -6.69
C LEU A 75 -0.45 12.73 -6.13
N ASP A 76 0.07 13.77 -6.75
CA ASP A 76 1.30 14.41 -6.28
C ASP A 76 0.99 15.36 -5.12
N THR A 77 1.53 15.05 -3.96
CA THR A 77 1.38 15.85 -2.74
C THR A 77 2.61 16.74 -2.47
N ASN A 78 3.53 16.84 -3.43
CA ASN A 78 4.63 17.79 -3.36
C ASN A 78 4.08 19.22 -3.36
N PRO A 79 4.31 20.03 -2.32
CA PRO A 79 3.79 21.40 -2.24
C PRO A 79 4.36 22.31 -3.31
N ALA A 80 5.49 21.95 -3.92
CA ALA A 80 6.11 22.69 -5.02
C ALA A 80 5.66 22.23 -6.41
N ALA A 81 4.83 21.18 -6.52
CA ALA A 81 4.35 20.70 -7.81
C ALA A 81 3.40 21.73 -8.46
N PRO A 82 3.56 22.04 -9.75
CA PRO A 82 2.66 22.95 -10.44
C PRO A 82 1.27 22.31 -10.59
N ALA A 83 0.22 23.14 -10.59
CA ALA A 83 -1.17 22.66 -10.74
C ALA A 83 -1.39 21.88 -12.05
N SER A 84 -0.63 22.16 -13.10
CA SER A 84 -0.64 21.42 -14.35
C SER A 84 -0.12 19.99 -14.25
N GLU A 85 0.58 19.65 -13.15
CA GLU A 85 1.18 18.34 -12.88
C GLU A 85 0.68 17.71 -11.57
N ARG A 86 -0.50 18.08 -11.15
CA ARG A 86 -1.12 17.62 -9.91
C ARG A 86 -1.22 16.09 -9.80
N PHE A 87 -1.31 15.39 -10.92
CA PHE A 87 -1.19 13.95 -11.00
C PHE A 87 0.05 13.59 -11.81
N LYS A 88 0.73 12.55 -11.38
CA LYS A 88 1.87 11.98 -12.06
C LYS A 88 1.68 10.47 -12.23
N ALA A 89 2.35 9.89 -13.22
CA ALA A 89 2.35 8.44 -13.41
C ALA A 89 3.70 7.96 -13.92
N THR A 90 4.02 6.71 -13.60
CA THR A 90 5.09 5.97 -14.27
C THR A 90 4.50 4.84 -15.10
N ALA A 91 5.16 4.51 -16.22
CA ALA A 91 4.76 3.39 -17.06
C ALA A 91 5.96 2.72 -17.69
N ALA A 92 5.89 1.41 -17.84
CA ALA A 92 6.91 0.64 -18.55
C ALA A 92 6.64 0.67 -20.06
N THR A 93 7.69 0.89 -20.85
CA THR A 93 7.60 0.89 -22.31
C THR A 93 8.88 0.33 -22.94
N VAL A 94 8.84 0.03 -24.23
CA VAL A 94 10.02 -0.31 -25.04
C VAL A 94 10.46 0.95 -25.80
N ILE A 95 11.73 1.28 -25.67
CA ILE A 95 12.35 2.37 -26.44
C ILE A 95 13.25 1.76 -27.53
N PRO A 96 13.21 2.22 -28.77
CA PRO A 96 14.09 1.75 -29.82
C PRO A 96 15.56 1.79 -29.41
N GLY A 97 16.29 0.69 -29.67
CA GLY A 97 17.70 0.55 -29.30
C GLY A 97 17.99 0.11 -27.85
N ARG A 98 17.00 0.10 -26.97
CA ARG A 98 17.12 -0.40 -25.60
C ARG A 98 16.73 -1.88 -25.54
N LYS A 99 17.55 -2.71 -24.87
CA LYS A 99 17.26 -4.14 -24.66
C LYS A 99 16.25 -4.39 -23.53
N GLN A 100 16.18 -3.49 -22.57
CA GLN A 100 15.31 -3.59 -21.40
C GLN A 100 14.13 -2.62 -21.54
N TYR A 101 13.08 -2.86 -20.77
CA TYR A 101 12.03 -1.85 -20.60
C TYR A 101 12.62 -0.54 -20.09
N ALA A 102 12.02 0.56 -20.48
CA ALA A 102 12.24 1.89 -19.92
C ALA A 102 11.09 2.23 -18.99
N LEU A 103 11.34 3.01 -17.96
CA LEU A 103 10.29 3.62 -17.15
C LEU A 103 10.12 5.08 -17.58
N VAL A 104 8.99 5.39 -18.18
CA VAL A 104 8.65 6.74 -18.64
C VAL A 104 7.71 7.43 -17.68
N GLY A 105 7.81 8.75 -17.61
CA GLY A 105 6.97 9.58 -16.76
C GLY A 105 5.80 10.21 -17.51
N PHE A 106 4.73 10.48 -16.79
CA PHE A 106 3.56 11.22 -17.26
C PHE A 106 3.12 12.22 -16.21
N VAL A 107 2.52 13.33 -16.68
CA VAL A 107 1.91 14.38 -15.85
C VAL A 107 0.49 14.65 -16.32
N SER A 108 -0.35 15.12 -15.39
CA SER A 108 -1.73 15.49 -15.68
C SER A 108 -2.26 16.51 -14.66
N PRO A 109 -3.05 17.51 -15.08
CA PRO A 109 -3.72 18.43 -14.16
C PRO A 109 -4.95 17.81 -13.47
N ASP A 110 -5.60 16.86 -14.12
CA ASP A 110 -6.94 16.36 -13.73
C ASP A 110 -7.00 14.84 -13.50
N GLY A 111 -5.89 14.13 -13.75
CA GLY A 111 -5.82 12.67 -13.67
C GLY A 111 -6.54 11.95 -14.82
N LYS A 112 -6.99 12.68 -15.82
CA LYS A 112 -7.70 12.15 -17.02
C LYS A 112 -6.94 12.45 -18.31
N ARG A 113 -6.44 13.65 -18.48
CA ARG A 113 -5.62 14.06 -19.64
C ARG A 113 -4.15 13.97 -19.27
N TRP A 114 -3.43 13.08 -19.93
CA TRP A 114 -2.05 12.76 -19.61
C TRP A 114 -1.09 13.22 -20.70
N THR A 115 0.03 13.80 -20.30
CA THR A 115 1.15 14.17 -21.18
C THR A 115 2.38 13.38 -20.76
N LYS A 116 3.02 12.73 -21.71
CA LYS A 116 4.27 11.98 -21.49
C LYS A 116 5.45 12.95 -21.32
N ILE A 117 6.32 12.69 -20.36
CA ILE A 117 7.54 13.46 -20.11
C ILE A 117 8.67 12.87 -20.98
N GLY A 118 8.75 13.28 -22.23
CA GLY A 118 9.80 12.80 -23.17
C GLY A 118 9.71 11.31 -23.51
N ASP A 119 10.62 10.86 -24.38
CA ASP A 119 10.71 9.49 -24.90
C ASP A 119 11.93 8.73 -24.36
N HIS A 120 12.36 9.03 -23.14
CA HIS A 120 13.50 8.41 -22.49
C HIS A 120 13.10 7.81 -21.14
N SER A 121 13.93 6.90 -20.63
CA SER A 121 13.73 6.38 -19.27
C SER A 121 14.06 7.46 -18.25
N ILE A 122 13.11 7.77 -17.36
CA ILE A 122 13.36 8.70 -16.25
C ILE A 122 14.33 8.12 -15.21
N ILE A 123 14.46 6.77 -15.15
CA ILE A 123 15.38 6.08 -14.26
C ILE A 123 16.47 5.40 -15.10
N PRO A 124 17.76 5.70 -14.86
CA PRO A 124 18.89 5.14 -15.61
C PRO A 124 19.32 3.76 -15.07
N ASP A 125 18.43 2.79 -15.10
CA ASP A 125 18.71 1.42 -14.66
C ASP A 125 18.68 0.44 -15.83
N ASP A 126 19.80 -0.24 -16.06
CA ASP A 126 19.99 -1.22 -17.12
C ASP A 126 20.07 -2.68 -16.60
N THR A 127 19.63 -2.91 -15.37
CA THR A 127 19.54 -4.25 -14.80
C THR A 127 18.66 -5.14 -15.67
N THR A 128 19.02 -6.41 -15.80
CA THR A 128 18.27 -7.38 -16.57
C THR A 128 16.81 -7.50 -16.08
N ASN A 129 15.86 -7.50 -17.00
CA ASN A 129 14.42 -7.60 -16.72
C ASN A 129 13.91 -6.55 -15.73
N VAL A 130 14.42 -5.32 -15.84
CA VAL A 130 13.94 -4.18 -15.05
C VAL A 130 12.61 -3.65 -15.63
N PHE A 131 11.78 -3.05 -14.77
CA PHE A 131 10.52 -2.36 -15.06
C PHE A 131 9.38 -3.21 -15.66
N ASP A 132 9.58 -4.46 -15.93
CA ASP A 132 8.52 -5.35 -16.42
C ASP A 132 7.52 -5.66 -15.28
N SER A 133 6.46 -4.96 -15.15
CA SER A 133 5.35 -5.13 -14.20
C SER A 133 5.03 -3.81 -13.47
N GLN A 134 4.32 -3.91 -12.33
CA GLN A 134 3.94 -2.78 -11.50
C GLN A 134 5.17 -2.05 -10.94
N ASN A 135 5.28 -0.76 -11.27
CA ASN A 135 6.26 0.16 -10.71
C ASN A 135 5.47 1.31 -10.09
N VAL A 136 5.70 1.62 -8.82
CA VAL A 136 4.91 2.60 -8.09
C VAL A 136 5.77 3.77 -7.66
N SER A 137 5.26 4.98 -7.87
CA SER A 137 5.94 6.21 -7.46
C SER A 137 5.00 7.08 -6.63
N PHE A 138 5.57 7.95 -5.82
CA PHE A 138 4.83 8.89 -4.98
C PHE A 138 5.78 9.97 -4.46
N TRP A 139 5.20 11.08 -3.97
CA TRP A 139 5.92 12.04 -3.15
C TRP A 139 5.96 11.56 -1.70
N ASP A 140 7.12 11.59 -1.09
CA ASP A 140 7.32 11.28 0.32
C ASP A 140 7.59 12.55 1.11
N PRO A 141 6.62 13.05 1.89
CA PRO A 141 6.79 14.28 2.65
C PRO A 141 7.81 14.15 3.79
N THR A 142 8.08 12.93 4.28
CA THR A 142 9.07 12.71 5.34
C THR A 142 10.50 12.83 4.83
N ARG A 143 10.70 12.54 3.54
CA ARG A 143 11.99 12.65 2.84
C ARG A 143 12.13 13.94 2.04
N ASN A 144 11.02 14.63 1.77
CA ASN A 144 10.95 15.75 0.84
C ASN A 144 11.49 15.36 -0.55
N LYS A 145 11.08 14.19 -1.05
CA LYS A 145 11.52 13.61 -2.32
C LYS A 145 10.44 12.75 -2.97
N TYR A 146 10.55 12.59 -4.28
CA TYR A 146 9.87 11.50 -4.97
C TYR A 146 10.57 10.19 -4.66
N VAL A 147 9.79 9.15 -4.42
CA VAL A 147 10.25 7.78 -4.21
C VAL A 147 9.60 6.87 -5.24
N THR A 148 10.34 5.90 -5.72
CA THR A 148 9.80 4.85 -6.58
C THR A 148 10.25 3.47 -6.09
N PHE A 149 9.33 2.52 -6.15
CA PHE A 149 9.57 1.10 -6.00
C PHE A 149 9.29 0.42 -7.32
N TYR A 150 10.27 -0.24 -7.88
CA TYR A 150 10.13 -0.83 -9.19
C TYR A 150 10.71 -2.23 -9.27
N ARG A 151 10.11 -3.01 -10.15
CA ARG A 151 10.52 -4.39 -10.36
C ARG A 151 11.87 -4.47 -11.05
N ALA A 152 12.71 -5.38 -10.57
CA ALA A 152 13.93 -5.82 -11.21
C ALA A 152 14.12 -7.34 -11.04
N GLN A 153 15.24 -7.87 -11.48
CA GLN A 153 15.62 -9.25 -11.28
C GLN A 153 17.05 -9.33 -10.75
N LYS A 154 17.24 -10.11 -9.67
CA LYS A 154 18.54 -10.35 -9.05
C LYS A 154 18.83 -11.84 -9.09
N SER A 155 19.89 -12.25 -9.81
CA SER A 155 20.30 -13.66 -9.94
C SER A 155 19.15 -14.60 -10.32
N GLY A 156 18.34 -14.22 -11.32
CA GLY A 156 17.19 -15.01 -11.78
C GLY A 156 15.93 -14.92 -10.93
N THR A 157 15.99 -14.25 -9.79
CA THR A 157 14.85 -14.07 -8.87
C THR A 157 14.22 -12.70 -9.08
N ARG A 158 12.89 -12.64 -9.12
CA ARG A 158 12.14 -11.38 -9.15
C ARG A 158 12.37 -10.63 -7.84
N TRP A 159 12.70 -9.36 -7.95
CA TRP A 159 13.08 -8.51 -6.84
C TRP A 159 12.56 -7.09 -7.05
N THR A 160 12.65 -6.27 -6.03
CA THR A 160 12.29 -4.86 -6.08
C THR A 160 13.50 -3.98 -5.82
N LYS A 161 13.52 -2.81 -6.46
CA LYS A 161 14.46 -1.75 -6.19
C LYS A 161 13.73 -0.51 -5.70
N PHE A 162 14.46 0.28 -4.94
CA PHE A 162 14.15 1.62 -4.49
C PHE A 162 14.96 2.63 -5.28
N ALA A 163 14.38 3.79 -5.56
CA ALA A 163 15.12 4.99 -5.93
C ALA A 163 14.40 6.23 -5.39
N GLU A 164 15.15 7.31 -5.20
CA GLU A 164 14.61 8.60 -4.78
C GLU A 164 15.17 9.75 -5.63
N SER A 165 14.37 10.81 -5.80
CA SER A 165 14.75 12.01 -6.54
C SER A 165 14.08 13.26 -5.99
N ALA A 166 14.73 14.40 -6.10
CA ALA A 166 14.12 15.71 -5.89
C ALA A 166 13.23 16.14 -7.06
N ASP A 167 13.50 15.58 -8.26
CA ASP A 167 12.81 15.88 -9.51
C ASP A 167 12.21 14.57 -10.08
N PHE A 168 10.89 14.58 -10.29
CA PHE A 168 10.19 13.39 -10.83
C PHE A 168 10.67 12.98 -12.23
N ALA A 169 11.18 13.90 -13.03
CA ALA A 169 11.64 13.63 -14.39
C ALA A 169 13.05 13.00 -14.46
N HIS A 170 13.89 13.25 -13.42
CA HIS A 170 15.30 12.87 -13.43
C HIS A 170 15.69 12.16 -12.14
N TRP A 171 15.99 10.88 -12.23
CA TRP A 171 16.34 10.06 -11.07
C TRP A 171 17.83 9.74 -11.05
N PRO A 172 18.58 10.16 -10.00
CA PRO A 172 20.01 9.90 -9.90
C PRO A 172 20.31 8.40 -9.76
N LYS A 173 21.30 7.92 -10.53
CA LYS A 173 21.68 6.50 -10.53
C LYS A 173 22.19 6.03 -9.16
N GLU A 174 22.83 6.89 -8.42
CA GLU A 174 23.37 6.66 -7.08
C GLU A 174 22.29 6.47 -6.01
N SER A 175 21.05 6.90 -6.27
CA SER A 175 19.93 6.67 -5.37
C SER A 175 19.34 5.26 -5.48
N ILE A 176 19.72 4.50 -6.51
CA ILE A 176 19.15 3.18 -6.78
C ILE A 176 19.69 2.14 -5.79
N GLN A 177 18.78 1.50 -5.05
CA GLN A 177 19.11 0.47 -4.06
C GLN A 177 18.23 -0.77 -4.25
N TRP A 178 18.78 -1.94 -3.93
CA TRP A 178 18.00 -3.16 -3.83
C TRP A 178 17.23 -3.21 -2.52
N PHE A 179 16.01 -3.75 -2.53
CA PHE A 179 15.34 -4.11 -1.29
C PHE A 179 16.17 -5.14 -0.53
N ASP A 180 16.27 -4.95 0.77
CA ASP A 180 16.75 -5.92 1.73
C ASP A 180 15.57 -6.48 2.52
N TYR A 181 15.37 -7.78 2.42
CA TYR A 181 14.27 -8.47 3.12
C TYR A 181 14.67 -9.01 4.50
N LEU A 182 15.73 -8.47 5.09
CA LEU A 182 16.17 -8.71 6.48
C LEU A 182 16.27 -10.22 6.82
N GLY A 183 16.84 -11.01 5.92
CA GLY A 183 17.05 -12.45 6.12
C GLY A 183 15.83 -13.33 5.93
N ALA A 184 14.71 -12.80 5.46
CA ALA A 184 13.56 -13.61 5.08
C ALA A 184 13.91 -14.58 3.94
N PRO A 185 13.19 -15.72 3.84
CA PRO A 185 13.42 -16.69 2.78
C PRO A 185 13.35 -16.08 1.38
N LEU A 186 14.21 -16.56 0.48
CA LEU A 186 14.23 -16.12 -0.91
C LEU A 186 12.97 -16.59 -1.63
N GLU A 187 12.18 -15.65 -2.11
CA GLU A 187 10.94 -15.88 -2.85
C GLU A 187 10.87 -14.99 -4.09
N GLN A 188 10.08 -15.44 -5.07
CA GLN A 188 9.80 -14.66 -6.28
C GLN A 188 8.74 -13.61 -5.98
N LEU A 189 9.14 -12.40 -5.58
CA LEU A 189 8.22 -11.29 -5.33
C LEU A 189 8.03 -10.48 -6.61
N TYR A 190 6.89 -10.68 -7.28
CA TYR A 190 6.65 -10.21 -8.64
C TYR A 190 6.28 -8.73 -8.71
N THR A 191 5.39 -8.28 -7.85
CA THR A 191 4.97 -6.89 -7.71
C THR A 191 5.16 -6.47 -6.26
N CYS A 192 5.12 -5.19 -6.00
CA CYS A 192 5.37 -4.68 -4.66
C CYS A 192 4.13 -4.01 -4.03
N ALA A 193 3.34 -3.27 -4.81
CA ALA A 193 2.19 -2.50 -4.35
C ALA A 193 2.45 -1.74 -3.04
N ALA A 194 3.67 -1.19 -2.89
CA ALA A 194 4.10 -0.56 -1.66
C ALA A 194 3.89 0.95 -1.70
N ARG A 195 3.47 1.51 -0.56
CA ARG A 195 3.27 2.96 -0.38
C ARG A 195 3.43 3.35 1.09
N PRO A 196 3.62 4.64 1.39
CA PRO A 196 3.42 5.14 2.74
C PRO A 196 2.01 4.81 3.24
N TYR A 197 1.90 4.40 4.49
CA TYR A 197 0.59 4.20 5.09
C TYR A 197 -0.09 5.56 5.33
N PRO A 198 -1.31 5.80 4.83
CA PRO A 198 -1.89 7.15 4.84
C PRO A 198 -2.01 7.79 6.22
N ARG A 199 -2.27 6.98 7.26
CA ARG A 199 -2.44 7.45 8.64
C ARG A 199 -1.13 7.52 9.43
N ALA A 200 -0.06 6.88 8.92
CA ALA A 200 1.28 6.87 9.51
C ALA A 200 2.33 6.87 8.38
N PRO A 201 2.54 8.01 7.67
CA PRO A 201 3.34 8.07 6.45
C PRO A 201 4.82 7.75 6.66
N HIS A 202 5.30 7.70 7.90
CA HIS A 202 6.64 7.22 8.26
C HIS A 202 6.76 5.68 8.23
N ILE A 203 5.70 4.97 7.89
CA ILE A 203 5.67 3.51 7.70
C ILE A 203 5.26 3.23 6.27
N TYR A 204 6.09 2.50 5.53
CA TYR A 204 5.71 1.92 4.26
C TYR A 204 5.07 0.56 4.50
N VAL A 205 3.99 0.30 3.79
CA VAL A 205 3.35 -1.02 3.73
C VAL A 205 3.36 -1.50 2.29
N GLY A 206 3.60 -2.78 2.10
CA GLY A 206 3.68 -3.39 0.78
C GLY A 206 2.96 -4.73 0.73
N PHE A 207 2.36 -5.00 -0.42
CA PHE A 207 1.65 -6.24 -0.71
C PHE A 207 2.24 -6.91 -1.95
N PRO A 208 3.49 -7.43 -1.85
CA PRO A 208 4.10 -8.09 -2.99
C PRO A 208 3.32 -9.34 -3.37
N ASN A 209 3.23 -9.54 -4.67
CA ASN A 209 2.67 -10.76 -5.21
C ASN A 209 3.75 -11.83 -5.23
N ARG A 210 3.55 -12.89 -4.45
CA ARG A 210 4.47 -14.03 -4.36
C ARG A 210 4.14 -15.03 -5.45
N TYR A 211 5.11 -15.32 -6.31
CA TYR A 211 4.97 -16.21 -7.45
C TYR A 211 5.65 -17.56 -7.19
N GLN A 212 4.91 -18.64 -7.39
CA GLN A 212 5.37 -20.02 -7.27
C GLN A 212 5.48 -20.65 -8.66
N PRO A 213 6.66 -20.58 -9.34
CA PRO A 213 6.81 -20.96 -10.74
C PRO A 213 6.63 -22.47 -11.00
N HIS A 214 6.84 -23.30 -9.99
CA HIS A 214 6.80 -24.75 -10.10
C HIS A 214 5.41 -25.36 -9.83
N ARG A 215 4.45 -24.54 -9.41
CA ARG A 215 3.08 -24.98 -9.18
C ARG A 215 2.22 -24.72 -10.39
N THR A 216 1.48 -25.71 -10.82
CA THR A 216 0.47 -25.60 -11.88
C THR A 216 -0.89 -25.92 -11.32
N SER A 217 -1.90 -25.15 -11.71
CA SER A 217 -3.27 -25.53 -11.41
C SER A 217 -3.71 -26.70 -12.28
N PRO A 218 -4.34 -27.73 -11.71
CA PRO A 218 -4.86 -28.84 -12.50
C PRO A 218 -6.02 -28.45 -13.42
N GLN A 219 -6.54 -27.23 -13.27
CA GLN A 219 -7.68 -26.72 -14.04
C GLN A 219 -7.28 -25.75 -15.17
N GLN A 220 -5.99 -25.61 -15.45
CA GLN A 220 -5.52 -24.73 -16.51
C GLN A 220 -5.54 -25.46 -17.87
N PRO A 221 -6.18 -24.87 -18.89
CA PRO A 221 -6.16 -25.46 -20.21
C PRO A 221 -4.80 -25.22 -20.91
N GLY A 222 -4.10 -26.30 -21.26
CA GLY A 222 -2.99 -26.29 -22.19
C GLY A 222 -1.57 -26.25 -21.58
N PRO A 223 -0.59 -26.84 -22.26
CA PRO A 223 0.77 -27.07 -21.76
C PRO A 223 1.63 -25.80 -21.66
N ASP A 224 1.31 -24.75 -22.39
CA ASP A 224 2.10 -23.50 -22.43
C ASP A 224 1.47 -22.34 -21.66
N MET A 225 0.31 -22.56 -21.09
CA MET A 225 -0.44 -21.54 -20.39
C MET A 225 -0.27 -21.70 -18.89
N ASN A 226 0.51 -20.77 -18.30
CA ASN A 226 0.40 -20.48 -16.90
C ASN A 226 1.08 -21.46 -15.96
N LYS A 227 2.36 -21.66 -16.19
CA LYS A 227 3.22 -22.19 -15.13
C LYS A 227 3.26 -21.15 -14.02
N GLY A 228 2.87 -21.59 -12.84
CA GLY A 228 2.94 -20.81 -11.62
C GLY A 228 1.60 -20.34 -11.08
N ILE A 229 1.61 -20.10 -9.79
CA ILE A 229 0.46 -19.65 -9.01
C ILE A 229 0.91 -18.44 -8.18
N ASN A 230 0.00 -17.51 -7.96
CA ASN A 230 0.27 -16.32 -7.16
C ASN A 230 -0.65 -16.23 -5.93
N ASP A 231 -0.08 -15.73 -4.86
CA ASP A 231 -0.80 -15.13 -3.72
C ASP A 231 -0.18 -13.78 -3.36
N ALA A 232 -0.81 -12.99 -2.51
CA ALA A 232 -0.21 -11.78 -1.99
C ALA A 232 0.27 -12.00 -0.56
N VAL A 233 1.44 -11.42 -0.22
CA VAL A 233 1.99 -11.42 1.14
C VAL A 233 2.10 -9.98 1.64
N PHE A 234 2.33 -9.80 2.94
CA PHE A 234 2.48 -8.50 3.58
C PHE A 234 3.94 -8.24 3.95
N MET A 235 4.35 -6.99 3.84
CA MET A 235 5.63 -6.50 4.35
C MET A 235 5.54 -5.04 4.75
N SER A 236 6.43 -4.59 5.63
CA SER A 236 6.53 -3.20 6.05
C SER A 236 7.97 -2.71 6.11
N SER A 237 8.16 -1.39 6.01
CA SER A 237 9.48 -0.77 6.08
C SER A 237 9.38 0.61 6.74
N ARG A 238 10.49 1.06 7.33
CA ARG A 238 10.61 2.42 7.87
C ARG A 238 11.47 3.34 7.00
N ASP A 239 12.20 2.77 6.05
CA ASP A 239 13.14 3.51 5.20
C ASP A 239 12.97 3.22 3.70
N GLY A 240 12.07 2.30 3.33
CA GLY A 240 11.81 1.92 1.96
C GLY A 240 12.85 0.97 1.35
N VAL A 241 13.94 0.66 2.05
CA VAL A 241 15.01 -0.24 1.61
C VAL A 241 15.01 -1.54 2.40
N HIS A 242 14.94 -1.45 3.72
CA HIS A 242 14.90 -2.60 4.63
C HIS A 242 13.44 -2.97 4.92
N TRP A 243 13.03 -4.17 4.47
CA TRP A 243 11.65 -4.62 4.54
C TRP A 243 11.49 -5.79 5.51
N ASP A 244 10.70 -5.58 6.55
CA ASP A 244 10.31 -6.60 7.50
C ASP A 244 9.26 -7.52 6.87
N ARG A 245 9.62 -8.79 6.74
CA ARG A 245 8.79 -9.88 6.23
C ARG A 245 8.59 -10.98 7.26
N ARG A 246 8.48 -10.64 8.53
CA ARG A 246 8.26 -11.62 9.61
C ARG A 246 6.98 -12.45 9.42
N PHE A 247 5.98 -11.92 8.73
CA PHE A 247 4.77 -12.64 8.34
C PHE A 247 4.97 -13.26 6.96
N LEU A 248 5.34 -14.54 6.94
CA LEU A 248 5.58 -15.28 5.70
C LEU A 248 4.29 -15.89 5.12
N GLU A 249 3.21 -15.86 5.88
CA GLU A 249 1.90 -16.35 5.48
C GLU A 249 1.31 -15.49 4.37
N SER A 250 0.41 -16.10 3.61
CA SER A 250 -0.35 -15.38 2.59
C SER A 250 -1.31 -14.38 3.25
N PHE A 251 -1.18 -13.10 2.91
CA PHE A 251 -2.13 -12.06 3.27
C PHE A 251 -3.43 -12.20 2.47
N LEU A 252 -3.32 -12.51 1.17
CA LEU A 252 -4.45 -12.71 0.28
C LEU A 252 -4.30 -14.05 -0.44
N ARG A 253 -5.06 -15.04 -0.01
CA ARG A 253 -5.06 -16.40 -0.58
C ARG A 253 -5.94 -16.48 -1.83
N PRO A 254 -5.64 -17.38 -2.80
CA PRO A 254 -6.49 -17.59 -3.98
C PRO A 254 -7.93 -18.02 -3.66
N GLY A 255 -8.17 -18.59 -2.48
CA GLY A 255 -9.49 -19.04 -2.05
C GLY A 255 -9.97 -20.31 -2.73
N ARG A 256 -11.29 -20.52 -2.76
CA ARG A 256 -11.90 -21.76 -3.29
C ARG A 256 -12.16 -21.75 -4.78
N ASP A 257 -12.19 -20.56 -5.40
CA ASP A 257 -12.41 -20.47 -6.84
C ASP A 257 -11.19 -21.00 -7.58
N PRO A 258 -11.32 -22.09 -8.34
CA PRO A 258 -10.21 -22.69 -9.06
C PRO A 258 -9.58 -21.78 -10.12
N LEU A 259 -10.32 -20.80 -10.65
CA LEU A 259 -9.82 -19.84 -11.62
C LEU A 259 -8.82 -18.85 -11.02
N ASN A 260 -8.74 -18.74 -9.70
CA ASN A 260 -7.72 -17.93 -9.01
C ASN A 260 -6.38 -18.66 -8.80
N TRP A 261 -6.33 -19.96 -9.03
CA TRP A 261 -5.11 -20.76 -8.90
C TRP A 261 -4.25 -20.73 -10.16
N THR A 262 -4.03 -19.52 -10.69
CA THR A 262 -3.21 -19.25 -11.87
C THR A 262 -2.23 -18.12 -11.61
N ASP A 263 -1.28 -17.90 -12.54
CA ASP A 263 -0.40 -16.75 -12.48
C ASP A 263 -1.19 -15.42 -12.63
N ARG A 264 -0.59 -14.32 -12.16
CA ARG A 264 -1.13 -12.96 -12.24
C ARG A 264 -2.48 -12.73 -11.56
N ASN A 265 -2.94 -13.67 -10.74
CA ASN A 265 -4.09 -13.47 -9.85
C ASN A 265 -3.65 -12.91 -8.51
N ASN A 266 -4.60 -12.33 -7.78
CA ASN A 266 -4.42 -11.76 -6.46
C ASN A 266 -3.37 -10.63 -6.41
N TYR A 267 -3.19 -9.91 -7.51
CA TYR A 267 -2.37 -8.71 -7.54
C TYR A 267 -3.11 -7.58 -6.84
N VAL A 268 -2.50 -7.09 -5.76
CA VAL A 268 -3.02 -5.95 -5.02
C VAL A 268 -2.69 -4.67 -5.79
N ALA A 269 -3.69 -3.81 -5.97
CA ALA A 269 -3.50 -2.48 -6.52
C ALA A 269 -2.67 -1.61 -5.58
N ALA A 270 -1.89 -0.71 -6.13
CA ALA A 270 -1.11 0.23 -5.31
C ALA A 270 -2.03 1.28 -4.69
N GLY A 271 -2.22 1.21 -3.39
CA GLY A 271 -3.01 2.15 -2.61
C GLY A 271 -3.96 1.44 -1.63
N LEU A 272 -3.91 1.89 -0.39
CA LEU A 272 -4.88 1.60 0.64
C LEU A 272 -5.81 2.79 0.73
N LEU A 273 -7.11 2.57 0.71
CA LEU A 273 -8.12 3.63 0.73
C LEU A 273 -9.00 3.49 1.96
N GLN A 274 -9.07 4.52 2.78
CA GLN A 274 -10.08 4.58 3.82
C GLN A 274 -11.45 4.85 3.16
N THR A 275 -12.34 3.87 3.21
CA THR A 275 -13.66 3.90 2.55
C THR A 275 -14.80 4.00 3.55
N GLY A 276 -14.48 3.99 4.84
CA GLY A 276 -15.40 4.19 5.94
C GLY A 276 -14.66 4.69 7.17
N PRO A 277 -15.37 5.06 8.23
CA PRO A 277 -14.77 5.60 9.45
C PRO A 277 -13.88 4.58 10.17
N ASP A 278 -14.18 3.30 10.03
CA ASP A 278 -13.59 2.17 10.75
C ASP A 278 -12.96 1.13 9.83
N GLU A 279 -12.90 1.40 8.52
CA GLU A 279 -12.41 0.45 7.54
C GLU A 279 -11.38 1.03 6.56
N ILE A 280 -10.52 0.16 6.07
CA ILE A 280 -9.63 0.42 4.95
C ILE A 280 -9.83 -0.63 3.86
N SER A 281 -9.80 -0.20 2.61
CA SER A 281 -10.02 -1.06 1.45
C SER A 281 -8.74 -1.34 0.69
N VAL A 282 -8.62 -2.57 0.23
CA VAL A 282 -7.64 -3.03 -0.76
C VAL A 282 -8.37 -3.56 -1.99
N TYR A 283 -7.86 -3.27 -3.17
CA TYR A 283 -8.42 -3.77 -4.42
C TYR A 283 -7.44 -4.74 -5.06
N PHE A 284 -7.93 -5.83 -5.61
CA PHE A 284 -7.11 -6.86 -6.23
C PHE A 284 -7.84 -7.57 -7.36
N ASN A 285 -7.09 -8.15 -8.29
CA ASN A 285 -7.67 -8.87 -9.39
C ASN A 285 -7.91 -10.34 -9.06
N GLN A 286 -8.95 -10.89 -9.66
CA GLN A 286 -9.24 -12.33 -9.66
C GLN A 286 -9.58 -12.81 -11.06
N ASN A 287 -9.43 -14.11 -11.28
CA ASN A 287 -9.77 -14.83 -12.53
C ASN A 287 -9.05 -14.24 -13.76
N TYR A 288 -7.81 -13.80 -13.62
CA TYR A 288 -7.09 -12.98 -14.61
C TYR A 288 -7.12 -13.54 -16.03
N ARG A 289 -6.98 -14.85 -16.20
CA ARG A 289 -6.96 -15.48 -17.53
C ARG A 289 -8.33 -16.04 -17.96
N SER A 290 -9.37 -15.65 -17.31
CA SER A 290 -10.73 -16.11 -17.55
C SER A 290 -11.59 -14.97 -18.13
N PRO A 291 -12.65 -15.29 -18.91
CA PRO A 291 -13.69 -14.32 -19.28
C PRO A 291 -14.36 -13.65 -18.05
N THR A 292 -14.26 -14.28 -16.89
CA THR A 292 -14.77 -13.74 -15.62
C THR A 292 -13.74 -12.91 -14.84
N ALA A 293 -12.65 -12.48 -15.49
CA ALA A 293 -11.65 -11.59 -14.87
C ALA A 293 -12.31 -10.32 -14.30
N HIS A 294 -12.02 -10.03 -13.05
CA HIS A 294 -12.62 -8.88 -12.36
C HIS A 294 -11.70 -8.32 -11.28
N LEU A 295 -12.01 -7.10 -10.85
CA LEU A 295 -11.44 -6.51 -9.63
C LEU A 295 -12.36 -6.79 -8.45
N ARG A 296 -11.75 -7.03 -7.31
CA ARG A 296 -12.42 -7.28 -6.05
C ARG A 296 -11.97 -6.27 -5.00
N ARG A 297 -12.88 -5.88 -4.10
CA ARG A 297 -12.59 -5.11 -2.92
C ARG A 297 -12.48 -6.05 -1.72
N GLY A 298 -11.36 -5.98 -1.00
CA GLY A 298 -11.21 -6.54 0.35
C GLY A 298 -11.30 -5.42 1.37
N VAL A 299 -11.84 -5.72 2.54
CA VAL A 299 -11.99 -4.77 3.64
C VAL A 299 -11.22 -5.28 4.84
N LEU A 300 -10.52 -4.37 5.47
CA LEU A 300 -9.82 -4.57 6.74
C LEU A 300 -10.33 -3.55 7.75
N ARG A 301 -10.26 -3.90 9.02
CA ARG A 301 -10.32 -2.93 10.10
C ARG A 301 -9.34 -1.79 9.82
N LEU A 302 -9.70 -0.57 10.12
CA LEU A 302 -8.78 0.56 10.03
C LEU A 302 -7.53 0.27 10.87
N ASP A 303 -6.32 0.47 10.32
CA ASP A 303 -5.03 0.09 10.88
C ASP A 303 -4.84 -1.42 11.18
N GLY A 304 -5.77 -2.27 10.76
CA GLY A 304 -5.88 -3.68 11.16
C GLY A 304 -5.03 -4.68 10.37
N MET A 305 -3.93 -4.26 9.73
CA MET A 305 -3.07 -5.18 8.98
C MET A 305 -2.28 -6.13 9.89
N VAL A 306 -1.92 -5.65 11.06
CA VAL A 306 -1.21 -6.40 12.11
C VAL A 306 -1.65 -5.92 13.48
N SER A 307 -1.49 -6.76 14.49
CA SER A 307 -1.72 -6.41 15.90
C SER A 307 -0.56 -6.87 16.80
N VAL A 308 -0.47 -6.27 17.97
CA VAL A 308 0.18 -6.92 19.11
C VAL A 308 -0.89 -7.68 19.86
N SER A 309 -0.82 -9.02 19.82
CA SER A 309 -1.84 -9.91 20.32
C SER A 309 -1.38 -10.65 21.58
N ALA A 310 -2.27 -10.78 22.55
CA ALA A 310 -2.08 -11.64 23.72
C ALA A 310 -3.30 -12.53 23.92
N GLY A 311 -3.06 -13.83 24.13
CA GLY A 311 -4.13 -14.77 24.47
C GLY A 311 -4.59 -14.62 25.93
N TYR A 312 -5.46 -15.55 26.39
CA TYR A 312 -6.09 -15.51 27.71
C TYR A 312 -5.11 -15.47 28.88
N ARG A 313 -3.90 -16.04 28.73
CA ARG A 313 -2.84 -15.97 29.77
C ARG A 313 -2.24 -14.59 29.92
N GLY A 314 -2.49 -13.70 28.99
CA GLY A 314 -1.95 -12.35 28.94
C GLY A 314 -0.51 -12.28 28.44
N GLY A 315 -0.06 -11.06 28.28
CA GLY A 315 1.29 -10.70 27.89
C GLY A 315 1.49 -9.20 28.04
N GLU A 316 2.73 -8.75 27.96
CA GLU A 316 3.06 -7.33 28.00
C GLU A 316 4.22 -7.00 27.10
N PHE A 317 4.30 -5.73 26.74
CA PHE A 317 5.48 -5.13 26.10
C PHE A 317 5.72 -3.72 26.60
N VAL A 318 6.96 -3.28 26.46
CA VAL A 318 7.38 -1.90 26.75
C VAL A 318 8.04 -1.34 25.49
N THR A 319 7.65 -0.14 25.09
CA THR A 319 8.27 0.54 23.96
C THR A 319 9.71 0.93 24.26
N LYS A 320 10.50 1.17 23.21
CA LYS A 320 11.72 1.99 23.36
C LYS A 320 11.30 3.40 23.80
N PRO A 321 12.23 4.19 24.40
CA PRO A 321 11.96 5.60 24.67
C PRO A 321 11.59 6.34 23.40
N PHE A 322 10.56 7.17 23.44
CA PHE A 322 10.14 8.03 22.34
C PHE A 322 9.59 9.35 22.89
N THR A 323 9.57 10.37 22.07
CA THR A 323 8.88 11.64 22.31
C THR A 323 7.61 11.69 21.47
N PHE A 324 6.63 12.45 21.93
CA PHE A 324 5.37 12.66 21.22
C PHE A 324 4.96 14.13 21.24
N THR A 325 4.04 14.48 20.37
CA THR A 325 3.33 15.77 20.38
C THR A 325 1.84 15.51 20.59
N GLY A 326 1.18 16.45 21.28
CA GLY A 326 -0.22 16.32 21.62
C GLY A 326 -0.46 16.15 23.11
N ASP A 327 -1.70 16.06 23.49
CA ASP A 327 -2.16 16.02 24.88
C ASP A 327 -3.08 14.83 25.18
N THR A 328 -3.39 14.02 24.18
CA THR A 328 -4.20 12.80 24.29
C THR A 328 -3.53 11.62 23.64
N LEU A 329 -3.83 10.42 24.15
CA LEU A 329 -3.49 9.14 23.53
C LEU A 329 -4.79 8.45 23.11
N SER A 330 -4.86 7.98 21.89
CA SER A 330 -5.93 7.09 21.44
C SER A 330 -5.42 5.72 21.03
N LEU A 331 -6.26 4.70 21.18
CA LEU A 331 -5.97 3.30 20.84
C LEU A 331 -7.01 2.76 19.89
N ASN A 332 -6.53 1.93 18.97
CA ASN A 332 -7.33 1.03 18.15
C ASN A 332 -7.09 -0.38 18.65
N PHE A 333 -8.11 -1.00 19.25
CA PHE A 333 -7.98 -2.31 19.89
C PHE A 333 -9.29 -3.09 19.91
N GLU A 334 -9.18 -4.38 20.14
CA GLU A 334 -10.31 -5.25 20.50
C GLU A 334 -9.93 -6.20 21.65
N THR A 335 -10.91 -6.61 22.41
CA THR A 335 -10.76 -7.62 23.47
C THR A 335 -11.93 -8.61 23.44
N SER A 336 -11.76 -9.77 24.05
CA SER A 336 -12.92 -10.58 24.43
C SER A 336 -13.68 -9.94 25.60
N ALA A 337 -14.84 -10.51 25.97
CA ALA A 337 -15.60 -10.07 27.14
C ALA A 337 -14.85 -10.26 28.47
N ALA A 338 -13.85 -11.14 28.53
CA ALA A 338 -12.96 -11.36 29.67
C ALA A 338 -11.57 -10.73 29.48
N GLY A 339 -11.35 -10.11 28.33
CA GLY A 339 -10.10 -9.50 27.95
C GLY A 339 -9.93 -8.10 28.54
N SER A 340 -8.70 -7.59 28.47
CA SER A 340 -8.40 -6.24 28.92
C SER A 340 -7.08 -5.72 28.37
N ILE A 341 -6.98 -4.39 28.26
CA ILE A 341 -5.72 -3.68 28.04
C ILE A 341 -5.51 -2.70 29.20
N ARG A 342 -4.30 -2.66 29.76
CA ARG A 342 -3.88 -1.69 30.76
C ARG A 342 -2.58 -1.02 30.33
N LEU A 343 -2.43 0.26 30.69
CA LEU A 343 -1.31 1.08 30.29
C LEU A 343 -0.58 1.67 31.50
N GLU A 344 0.72 1.87 31.34
CA GLU A 344 1.57 2.61 32.25
C GLU A 344 2.51 3.50 31.43
N LEU A 345 2.69 4.74 31.84
CA LEU A 345 3.75 5.59 31.30
C LEU A 345 4.97 5.51 32.22
N GLN A 346 6.12 5.33 31.61
CA GLN A 346 7.41 5.27 32.30
C GLN A 346 8.35 6.37 31.77
N ASP A 347 9.28 6.79 32.60
CA ASP A 347 10.38 7.63 32.16
C ASP A 347 11.32 6.85 31.19
N GLN A 348 12.34 7.50 30.65
CA GLN A 348 13.28 6.87 29.74
C GLN A 348 14.09 5.71 30.38
N HIS A 349 14.16 5.64 31.71
CA HIS A 349 14.86 4.62 32.48
C HIS A 349 13.97 3.44 32.86
N GLY A 350 12.64 3.54 32.64
CA GLY A 350 11.68 2.48 32.93
C GLY A 350 11.00 2.65 34.31
N ASN A 351 11.15 3.78 34.99
CA ASN A 351 10.44 4.04 36.23
C ASN A 351 9.02 4.57 35.92
N PRO A 352 7.98 4.08 36.60
CA PRO A 352 6.63 4.61 36.44
C PRO A 352 6.56 6.12 36.73
N ILE A 353 5.83 6.83 35.87
CA ILE A 353 5.58 8.27 36.05
C ILE A 353 4.37 8.45 36.98
N SER A 354 4.55 9.26 38.04
CA SER A 354 3.52 9.48 39.04
C SER A 354 2.20 10.00 38.42
N GLY A 355 1.12 9.28 38.69
CA GLY A 355 -0.22 9.50 38.15
C GLY A 355 -0.53 8.75 36.87
N TYR A 356 0.41 7.95 36.38
CA TYR A 356 0.26 7.12 35.17
C TYR A 356 0.70 5.66 35.39
N GLU A 357 0.67 5.21 36.66
CA GLU A 357 1.06 3.86 37.07
C GLU A 357 0.01 2.83 36.62
N LEU A 358 0.47 1.59 36.39
CA LEU A 358 -0.37 0.49 35.94
C LEU A 358 -1.51 0.16 36.93
N GLU A 359 -1.24 0.26 38.23
CA GLU A 359 -2.16 -0.07 39.32
C GLU A 359 -3.38 0.87 39.33
N THR A 360 -3.19 2.12 38.92
CA THR A 360 -4.21 3.14 38.91
C THR A 360 -4.96 3.23 37.58
N PHE A 361 -4.50 2.52 36.56
CA PHE A 361 -5.11 2.54 35.23
C PHE A 361 -6.34 1.60 35.18
N PRO A 362 -7.53 2.12 34.84
CA PRO A 362 -8.72 1.29 34.66
C PRO A 362 -8.55 0.34 33.47
N PRO A 363 -8.87 -0.95 33.62
CA PRO A 363 -8.82 -1.85 32.47
C PRO A 363 -9.72 -1.39 31.34
N LEU A 364 -9.20 -1.33 30.11
CA LEU A 364 -9.97 -1.09 28.90
C LEU A 364 -10.45 -2.43 28.34
N TRP A 365 -11.68 -2.47 27.84
CA TRP A 365 -12.25 -3.60 27.12
C TRP A 365 -13.21 -3.12 26.04
N GLY A 366 -13.53 -3.98 25.10
CA GLY A 366 -14.43 -3.69 23.99
C GLY A 366 -13.73 -3.78 22.64
N ASP A 367 -14.38 -3.24 21.64
CA ASP A 367 -13.91 -3.13 20.26
C ASP A 367 -13.99 -1.67 19.83
N HIS A 368 -12.84 -1.01 19.68
CA HIS A 368 -12.74 0.42 19.46
C HIS A 368 -11.68 0.75 18.41
N ILE A 369 -12.05 1.61 17.47
CA ILE A 369 -11.14 2.12 16.42
C ILE A 369 -10.32 3.32 16.92
N ASP A 370 -10.90 4.14 17.78
CA ASP A 370 -10.31 5.42 18.25
C ASP A 370 -10.73 5.73 19.69
N HIS A 371 -10.31 4.90 20.62
CA HIS A 371 -10.60 5.06 22.05
C HIS A 371 -9.64 6.04 22.69
N VAL A 372 -10.15 7.18 23.14
CA VAL A 372 -9.35 8.15 23.91
C VAL A 372 -9.08 7.61 25.31
N VAL A 373 -7.80 7.44 25.61
CA VAL A 373 -7.33 6.90 26.89
C VAL A 373 -7.47 7.93 28.00
N THR A 374 -8.00 7.53 29.15
CA THR A 374 -8.13 8.37 30.34
C THR A 374 -7.50 7.68 31.55
N TRP A 375 -6.65 8.42 32.29
CA TRP A 375 -6.14 7.98 33.61
C TRP A 375 -7.01 8.58 34.69
N THR A 376 -7.87 7.78 35.31
CA THR A 376 -8.88 8.25 36.27
C THR A 376 -8.33 8.59 37.64
N ALA A 377 -7.14 8.15 37.97
CA ALA A 377 -6.59 8.25 39.32
C ALA A 377 -5.96 9.61 39.67
N ASN A 378 -5.90 10.55 38.74
CA ASN A 378 -5.30 11.86 39.03
C ASN A 378 -6.29 13.01 38.95
N PRO A 379 -7.05 13.28 40.04
CA PRO A 379 -8.01 14.40 40.09
C PRO A 379 -7.36 15.77 39.93
N ARG A 380 -6.04 15.92 40.15
CA ARG A 380 -5.33 17.21 40.05
C ARG A 380 -4.92 17.59 38.62
N TRP A 381 -4.75 16.63 37.73
CA TRP A 381 -4.12 16.91 36.45
C TRP A 381 -5.01 16.58 35.25
N GLY A 382 -6.14 15.93 35.46
CA GLY A 382 -6.99 15.44 34.37
C GLY A 382 -6.30 14.36 33.54
N THR A 383 -6.79 14.13 32.34
CA THR A 383 -6.30 13.12 31.41
C THR A 383 -5.27 13.65 30.40
N SER A 384 -4.94 14.95 30.50
CA SER A 384 -4.07 15.60 29.53
C SER A 384 -2.62 15.19 29.70
N LEU A 385 -2.02 14.69 28.62
CA LEU A 385 -0.60 14.32 28.53
C LEU A 385 0.31 15.51 28.19
N LYS A 386 -0.24 16.75 28.16
CA LYS A 386 0.47 17.96 27.73
C LYS A 386 1.78 18.19 28.47
N LYS A 387 1.86 17.82 29.77
CA LYS A 387 3.08 17.98 30.57
C LYS A 387 4.21 17.05 30.16
N LEU A 388 3.90 15.97 29.47
CA LEU A 388 4.86 14.97 29.01
C LEU A 388 5.25 15.16 27.54
N GLU A 389 4.59 16.10 26.84
CA GLU A 389 4.89 16.41 25.46
C GLU A 389 6.37 16.80 25.29
N GLY A 390 7.04 16.19 24.30
CA GLY A 390 8.46 16.39 24.04
C GLY A 390 9.42 15.73 25.03
N THR A 391 8.91 15.16 26.14
CA THR A 391 9.73 14.42 27.10
C THR A 391 9.88 12.97 26.65
N PRO A 392 11.09 12.35 26.69
CA PRO A 392 11.26 10.94 26.39
C PRO A 392 10.53 10.07 27.42
N ILE A 393 9.57 9.29 26.96
CA ILE A 393 8.80 8.33 27.76
C ILE A 393 8.85 6.94 27.14
N ARG A 394 8.45 5.93 27.93
CA ARG A 394 8.10 4.59 27.48
C ARG A 394 6.64 4.34 27.76
N LEU A 395 6.00 3.56 26.90
CA LEU A 395 4.65 3.05 27.12
C LEU A 395 4.74 1.55 27.42
N ARG A 396 4.33 1.14 28.61
CA ARG A 396 4.10 -0.26 28.97
C ARG A 396 2.65 -0.60 28.71
N VAL A 397 2.43 -1.68 27.98
CA VAL A 397 1.09 -2.17 27.62
C VAL A 397 0.96 -3.60 28.12
N VAL A 398 -0.04 -3.85 28.94
CA VAL A 398 -0.40 -5.19 29.45
C VAL A 398 -1.71 -5.60 28.80
N LEU A 399 -1.69 -6.71 28.07
CA LEU A 399 -2.84 -7.24 27.33
C LEU A 399 -3.26 -8.61 27.90
N ARG A 400 -4.54 -8.88 27.90
CA ARG A 400 -5.12 -10.19 28.17
C ARG A 400 -6.28 -10.43 27.22
N ASP A 401 -6.21 -11.48 26.43
CA ASP A 401 -7.23 -11.86 25.45
C ASP A 401 -7.68 -10.65 24.62
N ALA A 402 -6.67 -10.03 23.98
CA ALA A 402 -6.79 -8.70 23.35
C ALA A 402 -5.80 -8.52 22.21
N ASP A 403 -6.17 -7.68 21.26
CA ASP A 403 -5.37 -7.22 20.13
C ASP A 403 -5.27 -5.69 20.13
N LEU A 404 -4.05 -5.16 20.08
CA LEU A 404 -3.77 -3.75 19.90
C LEU A 404 -3.27 -3.51 18.49
N TYR A 405 -4.03 -2.80 17.66
CA TYR A 405 -3.74 -2.53 16.25
C TYR A 405 -2.91 -1.28 16.03
N SER A 406 -3.30 -0.17 16.65
CA SER A 406 -2.56 1.07 16.56
C SER A 406 -2.72 1.95 17.81
N LEU A 407 -1.82 2.90 17.95
CA LEU A 407 -1.89 3.96 18.94
C LEU A 407 -1.48 5.30 18.31
N GLN A 408 -2.07 6.39 18.78
CA GLN A 408 -1.76 7.73 18.31
C GLN A 408 -1.79 8.75 19.44
N PHE A 409 -0.71 9.53 19.54
CA PHE A 409 -0.71 10.77 20.33
C PHE A 409 -1.15 11.92 19.45
N ARG A 410 -2.08 12.73 19.91
CA ARG A 410 -2.64 13.86 19.16
C ARG A 410 -3.13 14.99 20.08
N GLN A 411 -3.41 16.15 19.51
CA GLN A 411 -4.15 17.20 20.21
C GLN A 411 -5.58 16.73 20.44
N ALA A 412 -6.13 17.07 21.61
CA ALA A 412 -7.56 16.85 21.88
C ALA A 412 -8.39 17.58 20.82
N GLU A 413 -9.41 16.91 20.32
CA GLU A 413 -10.38 17.60 19.47
C GLU A 413 -11.09 18.66 20.30
N PRO A 414 -11.29 19.89 19.77
CA PRO A 414 -12.11 20.85 20.45
C PRO A 414 -13.52 20.28 20.70
N ALA A 415 -14.03 20.46 21.88
CA ALA A 415 -15.39 20.02 22.21
C ALA A 415 -16.34 20.51 21.10
N LYS A 416 -17.07 19.61 20.46
CA LYS A 416 -18.11 20.02 19.52
C LYS A 416 -19.12 20.86 20.29
N PRO A 417 -19.49 22.04 19.75
CA PRO A 417 -20.43 22.95 20.42
C PRO A 417 -21.81 22.33 20.62
#